data_36e69bf9b46785afee876b17300e92a3
#
_entry.id   36e69bf9b46785afee876b17300e92a3
#
_cell.length_a   1.000
_cell.length_b   1.000
_cell.length_c   1.000
_cell.angle_alpha   90.00
_cell.angle_beta   90.00
_cell.angle_gamma   90.00
#
_symmetry.space_group_name_H-M   'P 1'
#
loop_
_entity.id
_entity.type
_entity.pdbx_description
1 polymer ?
#
loop_
_entity_poly.entity_id
_entity_poly.type
_entity_poly.pdbx_seq_one_letter_code
_entity_poly.pdbx_strand_id
1 'polypeptide(L)'
;MAVATEREYGLFINGESTAAASGELRELAEPATGEPLARVAVANEQDVDRAVGAARAALEGDWARTPPTERSRLLHALADALVANRKELAELEARNVGKAISSVKAELAQAVENFRFYASAIASIAGRSNPIGGSLLFYSLKEPVGVCGQIVPWNYPLMMTTWKLAPALAAGCTVVLKPDSATPLSALRMAELAAEVGFPPGTINVVPGPGPTVGAHLVKHPGVEKVAFTGSTATGAEIMRLASDGIKRLILELGGKSPNLIFADANLDDAIPSSVWSIYYSAGQSCEARSRVLVEQSIYDDVVSRFAQAAKGLKVGDPLDAETQVGSLISGEHRDRVHGYVEAGREEGAEVVAGGEAPEGNGAFYPPTVLAQVDNSMRVAQEEIFGPVVTLIPFEDEKDAVKIANDVRYGLMATVWTGDPARGHRLARRIKAGTVGINMPYTAFPGIPFGGYKQSGFGRELGLETLDSYLETKSVIVSTSPKPFNPFGL
;
A
#
# COMPACT_ATOMS: atom_id res chain seq x y z
N MET A 1 30.49 -1.22 -1.53
CA MET A 1 30.65 0.10 -2.17
C MET A 1 29.68 1.00 -1.47
N ALA A 2 30.12 2.10 -0.87
CA ALA A 2 29.20 3.11 -0.32
C ALA A 2 28.31 3.62 -1.47
N VAL A 3 26.99 3.63 -1.30
CA VAL A 3 26.08 4.32 -2.21
C VAL A 3 26.53 5.78 -2.16
N ALA A 4 26.92 6.32 -3.32
CA ALA A 4 27.49 7.65 -3.38
C ALA A 4 26.41 8.65 -2.87
N THR A 5 26.73 9.38 -1.82
CA THR A 5 25.93 10.44 -1.18
C THR A 5 25.65 11.64 -2.10
N GLU A 6 25.96 11.54 -3.39
CA GLU A 6 25.86 12.61 -4.39
C GLU A 6 25.06 12.21 -5.63
N ARG A 7 24.38 11.03 -5.66
CA ARG A 7 23.61 10.66 -6.86
C ARG A 7 22.41 11.58 -7.02
N GLU A 8 22.32 12.21 -8.19
CA GLU A 8 21.17 12.97 -8.62
C GLU A 8 20.22 12.07 -9.43
N TYR A 9 18.94 12.10 -9.08
CA TYR A 9 17.88 11.35 -9.76
C TYR A 9 16.97 12.33 -10.49
N GLY A 10 16.77 12.09 -11.80
CA GLY A 10 15.77 12.78 -12.63
C GLY A 10 14.34 12.31 -12.37
N LEU A 11 13.40 12.91 -13.07
CA LEU A 11 12.10 12.29 -13.36
C LEU A 11 12.33 11.14 -14.32
N PHE A 12 11.39 10.18 -14.40
CA PHE A 12 11.44 9.15 -15.43
C PHE A 12 10.23 9.30 -16.36
N ILE A 13 10.46 9.77 -17.58
CA ILE A 13 9.38 10.06 -18.56
C ILE A 13 9.78 9.51 -19.92
N ASN A 14 8.86 8.82 -20.58
CA ASN A 14 9.04 8.27 -21.91
C ASN A 14 10.26 7.34 -22.07
N GLY A 15 10.52 6.53 -21.03
CA GLY A 15 11.58 5.51 -21.05
C GLY A 15 12.98 6.00 -20.67
N GLU A 16 13.13 7.26 -20.24
CA GLU A 16 14.43 7.84 -19.88
C GLU A 16 14.36 8.76 -18.65
N SER A 17 15.50 8.90 -17.96
CA SER A 17 15.67 9.87 -16.88
C SER A 17 15.80 11.28 -17.45
N THR A 18 14.99 12.22 -16.95
CA THR A 18 14.96 13.61 -17.44
C THR A 18 14.97 14.60 -16.28
N ALA A 19 15.47 15.81 -16.52
CA ALA A 19 15.34 16.91 -15.58
C ALA A 19 13.88 17.38 -15.45
N ALA A 20 13.51 17.92 -14.28
CA ALA A 20 12.26 18.64 -14.13
C ALA A 20 12.22 19.91 -14.98
N ALA A 21 11.04 20.30 -15.46
CA ALA A 21 10.86 21.51 -16.28
C ALA A 21 11.30 22.78 -15.52
N SER A 22 11.17 22.81 -14.20
CA SER A 22 11.62 23.89 -13.33
C SER A 22 13.14 23.89 -13.06
N GLY A 23 13.82 22.77 -13.26
CA GLY A 23 15.18 22.54 -12.80
C GLY A 23 15.31 22.38 -11.27
N GLU A 24 14.20 22.34 -10.53
CA GLU A 24 14.19 22.21 -9.07
C GLU A 24 14.66 20.85 -8.64
N LEU A 25 15.53 20.81 -7.62
CA LEU A 25 16.02 19.60 -6.96
C LEU A 25 15.71 19.66 -5.47
N ARG A 26 15.33 18.52 -4.91
CA ARG A 26 15.14 18.32 -3.47
C ARG A 26 16.26 17.42 -2.94
N GLU A 27 16.86 17.82 -1.83
CA GLU A 27 17.74 16.97 -1.04
C GLU A 27 16.91 16.02 -0.18
N LEU A 28 17.26 14.75 -0.20
CA LEU A 28 16.70 13.71 0.67
C LEU A 28 17.74 13.36 1.73
N ALA A 29 17.29 13.19 2.97
CA ALA A 29 18.13 12.75 4.08
C ALA A 29 17.74 11.35 4.53
N GLU A 30 18.69 10.61 5.09
CA GLU A 30 18.42 9.34 5.76
C GLU A 30 17.68 9.60 7.08
N PRO A 31 16.49 9.02 7.30
CA PRO A 31 15.73 9.22 8.53
C PRO A 31 16.48 8.77 9.81
N ALA A 32 17.33 7.76 9.69
CA ALA A 32 18.07 7.19 10.81
C ALA A 32 19.23 8.08 11.32
N THR A 33 19.83 8.87 10.42
CA THR A 33 21.03 9.66 10.75
C THR A 33 20.84 11.18 10.58
N GLY A 34 19.90 11.57 9.72
CA GLY A 34 19.73 12.95 9.26
C GLY A 34 20.76 13.37 8.18
N GLU A 35 21.66 12.46 7.77
CA GLU A 35 22.69 12.75 6.77
C GLU A 35 22.09 12.78 5.34
N PRO A 36 22.67 13.60 4.42
CA PRO A 36 22.24 13.64 3.04
C PRO A 36 22.33 12.26 2.35
N LEU A 37 21.28 11.88 1.62
CA LEU A 37 21.20 10.61 0.90
C LEU A 37 21.29 10.77 -0.61
N ALA A 38 20.50 11.67 -1.18
CA ALA A 38 20.41 11.88 -2.63
C ALA A 38 19.75 13.24 -2.94
N ARG A 39 19.86 13.67 -4.21
CA ARG A 39 19.11 14.81 -4.76
C ARG A 39 18.17 14.30 -5.83
N VAL A 40 16.91 14.75 -5.81
CA VAL A 40 15.85 14.28 -6.72
C VAL A 40 15.17 15.45 -7.40
N ALA A 41 14.92 15.35 -8.70
CA ALA A 41 14.17 16.33 -9.46
C ALA A 41 12.73 16.45 -8.92
N VAL A 42 12.24 17.67 -8.78
CA VAL A 42 10.89 17.97 -8.30
C VAL A 42 10.01 18.33 -9.50
N ALA A 43 9.10 17.42 -9.85
CA ALA A 43 8.15 17.64 -10.92
C ALA A 43 7.21 18.82 -10.61
N ASN A 44 6.70 19.45 -11.66
CA ASN A 44 5.61 20.41 -11.64
C ASN A 44 4.45 19.95 -12.55
N GLU A 45 3.43 20.77 -12.73
CA GLU A 45 2.26 20.48 -13.57
C GLU A 45 2.65 20.19 -15.03
N GLN A 46 3.60 20.94 -15.59
CA GLN A 46 4.11 20.73 -16.96
C GLN A 46 4.75 19.35 -17.13
N ASP A 47 5.44 18.84 -16.10
CA ASP A 47 6.04 17.52 -16.12
C ASP A 47 4.96 16.41 -16.07
N VAL A 48 3.88 16.64 -15.31
CA VAL A 48 2.71 15.74 -15.34
C VAL A 48 2.08 15.70 -16.72
N ASP A 49 1.90 16.86 -17.38
CA ASP A 49 1.35 16.93 -18.74
C ASP A 49 2.24 16.18 -19.74
N ARG A 50 3.58 16.30 -19.63
CA ARG A 50 4.54 15.55 -20.46
C ARG A 50 4.41 14.03 -20.21
N ALA A 51 4.32 13.62 -18.94
CA ALA A 51 4.21 12.22 -18.54
C ALA A 51 2.89 11.59 -19.02
N VAL A 52 1.77 12.31 -18.87
CA VAL A 52 0.45 11.86 -19.39
C VAL A 52 0.45 11.81 -20.91
N GLY A 53 1.06 12.80 -21.59
CA GLY A 53 1.24 12.79 -23.04
C GLY A 53 2.03 11.56 -23.52
N ALA A 54 3.14 11.23 -22.85
CA ALA A 54 3.94 10.03 -23.15
C ALA A 54 3.15 8.74 -22.90
N ALA A 55 2.41 8.67 -21.78
CA ALA A 55 1.56 7.52 -21.45
C ALA A 55 0.45 7.32 -22.50
N ARG A 56 -0.17 8.39 -22.97
CA ARG A 56 -1.20 8.37 -24.02
C ARG A 56 -0.61 7.89 -25.35
N ALA A 57 0.55 8.42 -25.75
CA ALA A 57 1.22 8.01 -26.98
C ALA A 57 1.59 6.52 -26.95
N ALA A 58 2.07 6.00 -25.83
CA ALA A 58 2.36 4.58 -25.68
C ALA A 58 1.08 3.71 -25.77
N LEU A 59 -0.01 4.15 -25.12
CA LEU A 59 -1.31 3.47 -25.13
C LEU A 59 -1.93 3.39 -26.53
N GLU A 60 -1.65 4.35 -27.41
CA GLU A 60 -2.11 4.38 -28.82
C GLU A 60 -1.05 3.79 -29.77
N GLY A 61 0.17 3.61 -29.29
CA GLY A 61 1.34 3.16 -30.04
C GLY A 61 1.72 1.69 -29.84
N ASP A 62 2.98 1.48 -29.49
CA ASP A 62 3.58 0.14 -29.39
C ASP A 62 2.98 -0.69 -28.24
N TRP A 63 2.67 -0.06 -27.12
CA TRP A 63 2.05 -0.77 -25.99
C TRP A 63 0.67 -1.32 -26.34
N ALA A 64 -0.15 -0.58 -27.08
CA ALA A 64 -1.46 -1.07 -27.55
C ALA A 64 -1.35 -2.35 -28.41
N ARG A 65 -0.25 -2.50 -29.13
CA ARG A 65 0.02 -3.65 -29.99
C ARG A 65 0.72 -4.80 -29.28
N THR A 66 1.17 -4.59 -28.02
CA THR A 66 1.86 -5.60 -27.21
C THR A 66 0.86 -6.70 -26.77
N PRO A 67 1.00 -7.92 -27.29
CA PRO A 67 0.03 -8.97 -26.99
C PRO A 67 0.12 -9.42 -25.51
N PRO A 68 -0.93 -10.04 -24.96
CA PRO A 68 -0.95 -10.51 -23.57
C PRO A 68 0.26 -11.40 -23.20
N THR A 69 0.71 -12.25 -24.10
CA THR A 69 1.88 -13.12 -23.89
C THR A 69 3.16 -12.31 -23.71
N GLU A 70 3.31 -11.23 -24.46
CA GLU A 70 4.49 -10.36 -24.35
C GLU A 70 4.43 -9.49 -23.10
N ARG A 71 3.25 -8.98 -22.71
CA ARG A 71 3.07 -8.30 -21.42
C ARG A 71 3.43 -9.23 -20.25
N SER A 72 3.01 -10.49 -20.31
CA SER A 72 3.40 -11.51 -19.31
C SER A 72 4.92 -11.69 -19.26
N ARG A 73 5.58 -11.83 -20.43
CA ARG A 73 7.05 -11.96 -20.51
C ARG A 73 7.76 -10.74 -19.89
N LEU A 74 7.31 -9.54 -20.20
CA LEU A 74 7.88 -8.29 -19.66
C LEU A 74 7.74 -8.20 -18.15
N LEU A 75 6.58 -8.56 -17.60
CA LEU A 75 6.35 -8.57 -16.14
C LEU A 75 7.25 -9.60 -15.44
N HIS A 76 7.43 -10.80 -16.00
CA HIS A 76 8.39 -11.78 -15.50
C HIS A 76 9.82 -11.26 -15.57
N ALA A 77 10.21 -10.63 -16.68
CA ALA A 77 11.56 -10.06 -16.85
C ALA A 77 11.83 -8.94 -15.83
N LEU A 78 10.82 -8.10 -15.52
CA LEU A 78 10.95 -7.09 -14.47
C LEU A 78 11.07 -7.73 -13.08
N ALA A 79 10.29 -8.78 -12.78
CA ALA A 79 10.44 -9.54 -11.54
C ALA A 79 11.87 -10.11 -11.39
N ASP A 80 12.43 -10.66 -12.46
CA ASP A 80 13.80 -11.20 -12.45
C ASP A 80 14.86 -10.10 -12.34
N ALA A 81 14.63 -8.92 -12.94
CA ALA A 81 15.48 -7.75 -12.76
C ALA A 81 15.50 -7.25 -11.31
N LEU A 82 14.33 -7.26 -10.61
CA LEU A 82 14.27 -6.95 -9.17
C LEU A 82 15.10 -7.96 -8.35
N VAL A 83 15.03 -9.26 -8.68
CA VAL A 83 15.85 -10.29 -8.01
C VAL A 83 17.34 -10.05 -8.26
N ALA A 84 17.73 -9.74 -9.50
CA ALA A 84 19.13 -9.47 -9.85
C ALA A 84 19.71 -8.26 -9.13
N ASN A 85 18.88 -7.22 -8.90
CA ASN A 85 19.25 -5.96 -8.23
C ASN A 85 18.84 -5.91 -6.75
N ARG A 86 18.48 -7.05 -6.14
CA ARG A 86 17.90 -7.11 -4.77
C ARG A 86 18.75 -6.46 -3.69
N LYS A 87 20.08 -6.51 -3.81
CA LYS A 87 20.98 -5.91 -2.81
C LYS A 87 20.93 -4.38 -2.89
N GLU A 88 21.05 -3.83 -4.10
CA GLU A 88 20.95 -2.38 -4.36
C GLU A 88 19.60 -1.85 -3.88
N LEU A 89 18.50 -2.47 -4.30
CA LEU A 89 17.15 -2.04 -3.98
C LEU A 89 16.86 -2.13 -2.46
N ALA A 90 17.31 -3.19 -1.80
CA ALA A 90 17.11 -3.33 -0.36
C ALA A 90 17.87 -2.28 0.43
N GLU A 91 19.11 -2.00 0.06
CA GLU A 91 19.93 -0.97 0.71
C GLU A 91 19.37 0.44 0.47
N LEU A 92 18.96 0.73 -0.77
CA LEU A 92 18.35 2.00 -1.15
C LEU A 92 17.05 2.25 -0.39
N GLU A 93 16.16 1.25 -0.31
CA GLU A 93 14.88 1.35 0.39
C GLU A 93 15.09 1.49 1.91
N ALA A 94 15.99 0.70 2.52
CA ALA A 94 16.29 0.78 3.94
C ALA A 94 16.81 2.16 4.35
N ARG A 95 17.71 2.73 3.57
CA ARG A 95 18.26 4.09 3.82
C ARG A 95 17.23 5.18 3.59
N ASN A 96 16.43 5.09 2.52
CA ASN A 96 15.47 6.13 2.16
C ASN A 96 14.24 6.17 3.09
N VAL A 97 13.81 5.01 3.62
CA VAL A 97 12.62 4.90 4.51
C VAL A 97 12.99 4.85 5.99
N GLY A 98 14.23 4.44 6.32
CA GLY A 98 14.65 4.16 7.69
C GLY A 98 14.25 2.79 8.22
N LYS A 99 13.83 1.89 7.36
CA LYS A 99 13.31 0.57 7.70
C LYS A 99 14.41 -0.48 7.85
N ALA A 100 14.30 -1.39 8.83
CA ALA A 100 15.25 -2.47 9.01
C ALA A 100 15.45 -3.29 7.72
N ILE A 101 16.69 -3.55 7.34
CA ILE A 101 17.07 -4.24 6.10
C ILE A 101 16.48 -5.65 5.98
N SER A 102 16.25 -6.32 7.11
CA SER A 102 15.58 -7.62 7.16
C SER A 102 14.13 -7.53 6.67
N SER A 103 13.40 -6.49 7.08
CA SER A 103 12.03 -6.20 6.67
C SER A 103 11.97 -5.86 5.17
N VAL A 104 12.88 -4.99 4.70
CA VAL A 104 12.95 -4.61 3.27
C VAL A 104 13.22 -5.81 2.37
N LYS A 105 14.09 -6.74 2.78
CA LYS A 105 14.34 -7.98 2.01
C LYS A 105 13.09 -8.84 1.87
N ALA A 106 12.26 -8.93 2.90
CA ALA A 106 10.99 -9.67 2.86
C ALA A 106 9.99 -8.96 1.93
N GLU A 107 9.88 -7.63 2.01
CA GLU A 107 9.03 -6.82 1.14
C GLU A 107 9.43 -6.92 -0.33
N LEU A 108 10.73 -6.91 -0.62
CA LEU A 108 11.24 -7.08 -1.98
C LEU A 108 10.89 -8.47 -2.55
N ALA A 109 10.97 -9.52 -1.74
CA ALA A 109 10.55 -10.85 -2.16
C ALA A 109 9.06 -10.87 -2.55
N GLN A 110 8.20 -10.19 -1.77
CA GLN A 110 6.78 -10.04 -2.11
C GLN A 110 6.54 -9.20 -3.36
N ALA A 111 7.29 -8.12 -3.54
CA ALA A 111 7.22 -7.28 -4.73
C ALA A 111 7.48 -8.09 -6.01
N VAL A 112 8.47 -8.99 -5.97
CA VAL A 112 8.79 -9.95 -7.04
C VAL A 112 7.61 -10.88 -7.31
N GLU A 113 7.07 -11.50 -6.25
CA GLU A 113 5.94 -12.45 -6.39
C GLU A 113 4.68 -11.75 -6.90
N ASN A 114 4.46 -10.47 -6.59
CA ASN A 114 3.34 -9.70 -7.11
C ASN A 114 3.41 -9.53 -8.65
N PHE A 115 4.58 -9.20 -9.19
CA PHE A 115 4.76 -9.16 -10.66
C PHE A 115 4.54 -10.54 -11.30
N ARG A 116 5.08 -11.62 -10.69
CA ARG A 116 4.90 -12.99 -11.19
C ARG A 116 3.44 -13.43 -11.16
N PHE A 117 2.72 -13.08 -10.09
CA PHE A 117 1.29 -13.35 -9.98
C PHE A 117 0.51 -12.70 -11.12
N TYR A 118 0.67 -11.38 -11.34
CA TYR A 118 -0.06 -10.70 -12.41
C TYR A 118 0.41 -11.06 -13.80
N ALA A 119 1.68 -11.40 -14.00
CA ALA A 119 2.18 -11.96 -15.25
C ALA A 119 1.44 -13.24 -15.64
N SER A 120 1.13 -14.09 -14.65
CA SER A 120 0.36 -15.32 -14.83
C SER A 120 -1.14 -15.06 -14.94
N ALA A 121 -1.65 -14.09 -14.19
CA ALA A 121 -3.08 -13.73 -14.13
C ALA A 121 -3.62 -13.13 -15.44
N ILE A 122 -2.76 -12.66 -16.35
CA ILE A 122 -3.16 -12.18 -17.68
C ILE A 122 -4.02 -13.22 -18.41
N ALA A 123 -3.70 -14.50 -18.25
CA ALA A 123 -4.45 -15.60 -18.86
C ALA A 123 -5.91 -15.72 -18.36
N SER A 124 -6.24 -15.10 -17.22
CA SER A 124 -7.61 -15.08 -16.67
C SER A 124 -8.47 -13.95 -17.24
N ILE A 125 -7.91 -13.02 -18.02
CA ILE A 125 -8.66 -11.94 -18.67
C ILE A 125 -9.49 -12.54 -19.79
N ALA A 126 -10.79 -12.72 -19.52
CA ALA A 126 -11.71 -13.33 -20.47
C ALA A 126 -13.02 -12.54 -20.59
N GLY A 127 -13.52 -12.45 -21.81
CA GLY A 127 -14.89 -12.06 -22.08
C GLY A 127 -15.87 -13.22 -21.84
N ARG A 128 -17.14 -12.91 -21.97
CA ARG A 128 -18.23 -13.89 -21.85
C ARG A 128 -19.03 -13.97 -23.14
N SER A 129 -19.56 -15.13 -23.45
CA SER A 129 -20.57 -15.32 -24.48
C SER A 129 -21.73 -16.07 -23.85
N ASN A 130 -22.92 -15.48 -23.86
CA ASN A 130 -24.12 -16.09 -23.30
C ASN A 130 -25.17 -16.25 -24.39
N PRO A 131 -25.98 -17.33 -24.39
CA PRO A 131 -27.15 -17.44 -25.24
C PRO A 131 -28.19 -16.37 -24.86
N ILE A 132 -28.58 -15.52 -25.82
CA ILE A 132 -29.59 -14.46 -25.62
C ILE A 132 -30.87 -14.74 -26.41
N GLY A 133 -30.93 -15.90 -27.06
CA GLY A 133 -32.09 -16.34 -27.85
C GLY A 133 -32.19 -15.70 -29.24
N GLY A 134 -33.05 -16.27 -30.09
CA GLY A 134 -33.27 -15.80 -31.44
C GLY A 134 -32.02 -15.87 -32.33
N SER A 135 -31.93 -14.95 -33.27
CA SER A 135 -30.80 -14.83 -34.21
C SER A 135 -29.79 -13.77 -33.74
N LEU A 136 -29.37 -13.87 -32.49
CA LEU A 136 -28.39 -12.93 -31.90
C LEU A 136 -27.21 -13.68 -31.31
N LEU A 137 -26.00 -13.19 -31.59
CA LEU A 137 -24.78 -13.59 -30.92
C LEU A 137 -24.34 -12.44 -30.00
N PHE A 138 -24.05 -12.74 -28.74
CA PHE A 138 -23.48 -11.81 -27.79
C PHE A 138 -22.08 -12.28 -27.37
N TYR A 139 -21.14 -11.35 -27.29
CA TYR A 139 -19.91 -11.55 -26.55
C TYR A 139 -19.45 -10.24 -25.90
N SER A 140 -18.65 -10.34 -24.84
CA SER A 140 -18.00 -9.19 -24.21
C SER A 140 -16.50 -9.22 -24.43
N LEU A 141 -15.92 -8.03 -24.52
CA LEU A 141 -14.48 -7.78 -24.57
C LEU A 141 -14.04 -7.13 -23.27
N LYS A 142 -12.82 -7.42 -22.83
CA LYS A 142 -12.12 -6.73 -21.76
C LYS A 142 -11.03 -5.88 -22.37
N GLU A 143 -11.11 -4.57 -22.18
CA GLU A 143 -10.19 -3.58 -22.73
C GLU A 143 -9.52 -2.81 -21.59
N PRO A 144 -8.25 -2.34 -21.70
CA PRO A 144 -7.62 -1.51 -20.69
C PRO A 144 -8.41 -0.22 -20.44
N VAL A 145 -8.50 0.21 -19.17
CA VAL A 145 -9.17 1.48 -18.80
C VAL A 145 -8.52 2.68 -19.50
N GLY A 146 -7.20 2.69 -19.67
CA GLY A 146 -6.49 3.80 -20.29
C GLY A 146 -5.22 4.18 -19.52
N VAL A 147 -4.96 5.48 -19.40
CA VAL A 147 -3.86 6.02 -18.59
C VAL A 147 -4.26 6.03 -17.12
N CYS A 148 -3.43 5.42 -16.28
CA CYS A 148 -3.65 5.33 -14.84
C CYS A 148 -2.71 6.27 -14.08
N GLY A 149 -3.27 7.22 -13.34
CA GLY A 149 -2.56 7.98 -12.32
C GLY A 149 -2.41 7.15 -11.06
N GLN A 150 -1.20 6.92 -10.59
CA GLN A 150 -0.92 6.12 -9.41
C GLN A 150 -0.15 6.94 -8.38
N ILE A 151 -0.61 6.97 -7.14
CA ILE A 151 0.01 7.74 -6.06
C ILE A 151 0.31 6.79 -4.92
N VAL A 152 1.60 6.67 -4.57
CA VAL A 152 2.07 5.74 -3.54
C VAL A 152 2.65 6.48 -2.34
N PRO A 153 2.50 5.92 -1.12
CA PRO A 153 2.95 6.51 0.11
C PRO A 153 4.45 6.26 0.36
N TRP A 154 4.96 6.87 1.42
CA TRP A 154 6.37 6.82 1.81
C TRP A 154 6.77 5.58 2.61
N ASN A 155 5.81 4.87 3.22
CA ASN A 155 6.13 3.78 4.16
C ASN A 155 6.47 2.43 3.50
N TYR A 156 5.97 2.16 2.29
CA TYR A 156 6.26 0.98 1.49
C TYR A 156 6.46 1.36 0.02
N PRO A 157 7.40 2.26 -0.31
CA PRO A 157 7.46 2.84 -1.66
C PRO A 157 7.65 1.78 -2.75
N LEU A 158 8.59 0.85 -2.58
CA LEU A 158 8.84 -0.21 -3.54
C LEU A 158 7.64 -1.16 -3.66
N MET A 159 7.12 -1.64 -2.54
CA MET A 159 6.03 -2.62 -2.52
C MET A 159 4.73 -2.03 -3.07
N MET A 160 4.34 -0.81 -2.65
CA MET A 160 3.13 -0.14 -3.15
C MET A 160 3.23 0.22 -4.63
N THR A 161 4.43 0.52 -5.12
CA THR A 161 4.66 0.68 -6.56
C THR A 161 4.32 -0.61 -7.30
N THR A 162 4.75 -1.78 -6.82
CA THR A 162 4.43 -3.05 -7.50
C THR A 162 2.96 -3.41 -7.43
N TRP A 163 2.28 -3.11 -6.31
CA TRP A 163 0.84 -3.39 -6.15
C TRP A 163 0.00 -2.65 -7.19
N LYS A 164 0.44 -1.46 -7.60
CA LYS A 164 -0.26 -0.62 -8.58
C LYS A 164 0.20 -0.86 -10.01
N LEU A 165 1.52 -0.99 -10.24
CA LEU A 165 2.06 -1.19 -11.58
C LEU A 165 1.66 -2.56 -12.16
N ALA A 166 1.82 -3.63 -11.38
CA ALA A 166 1.67 -4.98 -11.92
C ALA A 166 0.27 -5.25 -12.50
N PRO A 167 -0.85 -4.98 -11.80
CA PRO A 167 -2.18 -5.18 -12.38
C PRO A 167 -2.50 -4.22 -13.53
N ALA A 168 -2.04 -2.97 -13.47
CA ALA A 168 -2.26 -1.98 -14.54
C ALA A 168 -1.59 -2.42 -15.85
N LEU A 169 -0.32 -2.83 -15.76
CA LEU A 169 0.46 -3.30 -16.92
C LEU A 169 -0.08 -4.64 -17.46
N ALA A 170 -0.48 -5.56 -16.57
CA ALA A 170 -1.12 -6.80 -16.96
C ALA A 170 -2.41 -6.57 -17.75
N ALA A 171 -3.23 -5.60 -17.32
CA ALA A 171 -4.44 -5.19 -18.02
C ALA A 171 -4.15 -4.50 -19.37
N GLY A 172 -2.95 -3.98 -19.59
CA GLY A 172 -2.56 -3.23 -20.78
C GLY A 172 -2.73 -1.71 -20.65
N CYS A 173 -2.94 -1.19 -19.43
CA CYS A 173 -2.92 0.24 -19.14
C CYS A 173 -1.50 0.80 -19.22
N THR A 174 -1.39 2.12 -19.36
CA THR A 174 -0.15 2.88 -19.14
C THR A 174 -0.23 3.65 -17.85
N VAL A 175 0.91 4.03 -17.28
CA VAL A 175 0.98 4.56 -15.92
C VAL A 175 1.77 5.85 -15.83
N VAL A 176 1.22 6.80 -15.06
CA VAL A 176 1.94 7.92 -14.48
C VAL A 176 1.93 7.76 -12.97
N LEU A 177 3.08 7.40 -12.40
CA LEU A 177 3.28 7.14 -10.99
C LEU A 177 3.85 8.38 -10.29
N LYS A 178 3.19 8.81 -9.23
CA LYS A 178 3.70 9.82 -8.31
C LYS A 178 4.09 9.14 -6.99
N PRO A 179 5.37 8.86 -6.75
CA PRO A 179 5.84 8.42 -5.43
C PRO A 179 5.74 9.57 -4.41
N ASP A 180 5.78 9.22 -3.12
CA ASP A 180 5.94 10.26 -2.10
C ASP A 180 7.24 11.04 -2.29
N SER A 181 7.19 12.33 -1.95
CA SER A 181 8.36 13.21 -2.11
C SER A 181 9.53 12.86 -1.19
N ALA A 182 9.29 12.14 -0.10
CA ALA A 182 10.33 11.69 0.82
C ALA A 182 11.02 10.40 0.35
N THR A 183 10.31 9.54 -0.40
CA THR A 183 10.80 8.18 -0.72
C THR A 183 10.62 7.79 -2.18
N PRO A 184 11.12 8.57 -3.14
CA PRO A 184 10.92 8.30 -4.56
C PRO A 184 11.94 7.33 -5.17
N LEU A 185 13.05 7.01 -4.46
CA LEU A 185 14.25 6.43 -5.07
C LEU A 185 14.01 5.03 -5.65
N SER A 186 13.36 4.14 -4.91
CA SER A 186 13.09 2.78 -5.36
C SER A 186 12.08 2.71 -6.52
N ALA A 187 11.10 3.64 -6.55
CA ALA A 187 10.15 3.75 -7.67
C ALA A 187 10.84 4.22 -8.97
N LEU A 188 11.76 5.18 -8.88
CA LEU A 188 12.59 5.63 -10.00
C LEU A 188 13.47 4.50 -10.52
N ARG A 189 14.17 3.79 -9.61
CA ARG A 189 15.02 2.66 -10.01
C ARG A 189 14.23 1.53 -10.66
N MET A 190 13.02 1.26 -10.17
CA MET A 190 12.13 0.26 -10.78
C MET A 190 11.72 0.66 -12.21
N ALA A 191 11.47 1.94 -12.48
CA ALA A 191 11.15 2.41 -13.82
C ALA A 191 12.35 2.30 -14.77
N GLU A 192 13.58 2.57 -14.30
CA GLU A 192 14.81 2.32 -15.06
C GLU A 192 14.95 0.81 -15.41
N LEU A 193 14.75 -0.07 -14.43
CA LEU A 193 14.79 -1.52 -14.65
C LEU A 193 13.71 -1.99 -15.65
N ALA A 194 12.53 -1.38 -15.63
CA ALA A 194 11.48 -1.68 -16.59
C ALA A 194 11.92 -1.32 -18.03
N ALA A 195 12.56 -0.17 -18.23
CA ALA A 195 13.13 0.18 -19.53
C ALA A 195 14.25 -0.78 -19.96
N GLU A 196 15.16 -1.15 -19.03
CA GLU A 196 16.24 -2.09 -19.28
C GLU A 196 15.74 -3.47 -19.76
N VAL A 197 14.59 -3.95 -19.28
CA VAL A 197 14.00 -5.24 -19.69
C VAL A 197 13.10 -5.12 -20.93
N GLY A 198 12.93 -3.92 -21.47
CA GLY A 198 12.29 -3.67 -22.77
C GLY A 198 10.82 -3.25 -22.72
N PHE A 199 10.31 -2.70 -21.63
CA PHE A 199 9.02 -2.02 -21.68
C PHE A 199 9.07 -0.85 -22.66
N PRO A 200 8.08 -0.69 -23.55
CA PRO A 200 8.06 0.43 -24.50
C PRO A 200 8.10 1.79 -23.80
N PRO A 201 8.79 2.81 -24.37
CA PRO A 201 8.80 4.14 -23.85
C PRO A 201 7.38 4.68 -23.61
N GLY A 202 7.20 5.41 -22.51
CA GLY A 202 5.90 5.98 -22.11
C GLY A 202 4.95 5.03 -21.38
N THR A 203 5.19 3.70 -21.38
CA THR A 203 4.36 2.73 -20.66
C THR A 203 4.36 2.99 -19.15
N ILE A 204 5.50 3.35 -18.59
CA ILE A 204 5.69 3.71 -17.19
C ILE A 204 6.38 5.08 -17.14
N ASN A 205 5.79 6.01 -16.38
CA ASN A 205 6.34 7.33 -16.13
C ASN A 205 6.33 7.60 -14.62
N VAL A 206 7.37 8.20 -14.07
CA VAL A 206 7.51 8.48 -12.63
C VAL A 206 7.84 9.95 -12.42
N VAL A 207 6.98 10.65 -11.69
CA VAL A 207 7.02 12.11 -11.48
C VAL A 207 7.01 12.45 -9.98
N PRO A 208 8.16 12.37 -9.27
CA PRO A 208 8.28 12.80 -7.88
C PRO A 208 7.92 14.28 -7.74
N GLY A 209 7.11 14.63 -6.74
CA GLY A 209 6.74 16.02 -6.52
C GLY A 209 5.69 16.18 -5.41
N PRO A 210 5.39 17.43 -4.99
CA PRO A 210 4.45 17.69 -3.90
C PRO A 210 3.03 17.19 -4.19
N GLY A 211 2.37 16.60 -3.19
CA GLY A 211 0.99 16.11 -3.30
C GLY A 211 -0.01 17.19 -3.73
N PRO A 212 -0.02 18.38 -3.07
CA PRO A 212 -0.99 19.44 -3.37
C PRO A 212 -0.90 20.02 -4.79
N THR A 213 0.25 19.94 -5.44
CA THR A 213 0.45 20.42 -6.83
C THR A 213 0.46 19.24 -7.80
N VAL A 214 1.53 18.46 -7.85
CA VAL A 214 1.73 17.35 -8.79
C VAL A 214 0.66 16.27 -8.64
N GLY A 215 0.36 15.86 -7.39
CA GLY A 215 -0.68 14.87 -7.12
C GLY A 215 -2.07 15.35 -7.52
N ALA A 216 -2.43 16.57 -7.12
CA ALA A 216 -3.73 17.15 -7.44
C ALA A 216 -3.90 17.38 -8.96
N HIS A 217 -2.84 17.84 -9.65
CA HIS A 217 -2.87 18.01 -11.11
C HIS A 217 -3.04 16.67 -11.82
N LEU A 218 -2.29 15.63 -11.40
CA LEU A 218 -2.43 14.27 -11.96
C LEU A 218 -3.86 13.72 -11.78
N VAL A 219 -4.47 13.93 -10.61
CA VAL A 219 -5.86 13.49 -10.35
C VAL A 219 -6.86 14.20 -11.23
N LYS A 220 -6.69 15.52 -11.45
CA LYS A 220 -7.59 16.34 -12.29
C LYS A 220 -7.35 16.16 -13.78
N HIS A 221 -6.15 15.72 -14.19
CA HIS A 221 -5.72 15.74 -15.59
C HIS A 221 -6.70 15.01 -16.50
N PRO A 222 -7.25 15.63 -17.58
CA PRO A 222 -8.30 15.04 -18.42
C PRO A 222 -7.85 13.78 -19.17
N GLY A 223 -6.55 13.61 -19.41
CA GLY A 223 -5.96 12.42 -20.03
C GLY A 223 -5.72 11.25 -19.08
N VAL A 224 -6.20 11.30 -17.84
CA VAL A 224 -6.11 10.20 -16.85
C VAL A 224 -7.51 9.66 -16.61
N GLU A 225 -7.74 8.37 -16.86
CA GLU A 225 -9.03 7.70 -16.71
C GLU A 225 -9.24 7.08 -15.34
N LYS A 226 -8.16 6.63 -14.70
CA LYS A 226 -8.21 5.96 -13.40
C LYS A 226 -7.17 6.52 -12.45
N VAL A 227 -7.52 6.62 -11.15
CA VAL A 227 -6.56 6.94 -10.09
C VAL A 227 -6.54 5.81 -9.06
N ALA A 228 -5.34 5.33 -8.74
CA ALA A 228 -5.10 4.40 -7.63
C ALA A 228 -4.24 5.12 -6.59
N PHE A 229 -4.76 5.27 -5.39
CA PHE A 229 -4.14 6.01 -4.29
C PHE A 229 -3.99 5.16 -3.05
N THR A 230 -2.82 5.23 -2.42
CA THR A 230 -2.60 4.75 -1.05
C THR A 230 -2.04 5.90 -0.21
N GLY A 231 -2.65 6.14 0.95
CA GLY A 231 -2.23 7.21 1.86
C GLY A 231 -3.24 7.53 2.95
N SER A 232 -3.25 8.77 3.45
CA SER A 232 -4.15 9.17 4.54
C SER A 232 -5.61 9.24 4.11
N THR A 233 -6.53 8.97 5.05
CA THR A 233 -7.98 9.09 4.82
C THR A 233 -8.39 10.51 4.38
N ALA A 234 -7.76 11.54 4.96
CA ALA A 234 -8.05 12.93 4.58
C ALA A 234 -7.67 13.21 3.11
N THR A 235 -6.49 12.75 2.68
CA THR A 235 -6.05 12.88 1.29
C THR A 235 -6.92 12.05 0.34
N GLY A 236 -7.34 10.84 0.76
CA GLY A 236 -8.27 10.02 -0.03
C GLY A 236 -9.61 10.73 -0.28
N ALA A 237 -10.17 11.38 0.73
CA ALA A 237 -11.38 12.18 0.59
C ALA A 237 -11.19 13.38 -0.37
N GLU A 238 -10.01 14.02 -0.33
CA GLU A 238 -9.68 15.10 -1.27
C GLU A 238 -9.55 14.58 -2.71
N ILE A 239 -8.88 13.45 -2.91
CA ILE A 239 -8.76 12.81 -4.24
C ILE A 239 -10.14 12.48 -4.81
N MET A 240 -11.09 11.99 -3.99
CA MET A 240 -12.47 11.76 -4.43
C MET A 240 -13.12 13.05 -4.97
N ARG A 241 -12.94 14.18 -4.28
CA ARG A 241 -13.47 15.47 -4.75
C ARG A 241 -12.83 15.91 -6.06
N LEU A 242 -11.49 15.81 -6.15
CA LEU A 242 -10.75 16.20 -7.34
C LEU A 242 -11.04 15.32 -8.57
N ALA A 243 -11.35 14.05 -8.36
CA ALA A 243 -11.65 13.10 -9.42
C ALA A 243 -13.10 13.18 -9.94
N SER A 244 -14.00 13.81 -9.18
CA SER A 244 -15.45 13.81 -9.47
C SER A 244 -15.79 14.49 -10.79
N ASP A 245 -15.14 15.62 -11.13
CA ASP A 245 -15.40 16.35 -12.36
C ASP A 245 -15.12 15.51 -13.63
N GLY A 246 -14.12 14.60 -13.54
CA GLY A 246 -13.76 13.71 -14.64
C GLY A 246 -14.46 12.34 -14.59
N ILE A 247 -15.32 12.09 -13.59
CA ILE A 247 -15.99 10.77 -13.34
C ILE A 247 -14.96 9.62 -13.35
N LYS A 248 -13.77 9.86 -12.76
CA LYS A 248 -12.65 8.92 -12.81
C LYS A 248 -12.89 7.71 -11.93
N ARG A 249 -12.41 6.56 -12.37
CA ARG A 249 -12.36 5.36 -11.53
C ARG A 249 -11.33 5.52 -10.43
N LEU A 250 -11.69 5.08 -9.22
CA LEU A 250 -10.81 5.17 -8.06
C LEU A 250 -10.61 3.81 -7.40
N ILE A 251 -9.38 3.58 -6.93
CA ILE A 251 -9.06 2.66 -5.83
C ILE A 251 -8.42 3.51 -4.74
N LEU A 252 -8.92 3.40 -3.52
CA LEU A 252 -8.43 4.12 -2.36
C LEU A 252 -8.07 3.13 -1.26
N GLU A 253 -6.79 3.03 -0.94
CA GLU A 253 -6.24 2.29 0.19
C GLU A 253 -5.78 3.28 1.23
N LEU A 254 -6.50 3.35 2.36
CA LEU A 254 -6.37 4.44 3.32
C LEU A 254 -5.93 3.91 4.70
N GLY A 255 -5.96 4.79 5.69
CA GLY A 255 -5.53 4.48 7.05
C GLY A 255 -6.30 3.36 7.73
N GLY A 256 -5.71 2.84 8.79
CA GLY A 256 -6.28 1.79 9.61
C GLY A 256 -6.10 2.01 11.11
N LYS A 257 -6.91 1.32 11.90
CA LYS A 257 -6.78 1.17 13.36
C LYS A 257 -7.19 -0.26 13.71
N SER A 258 -6.43 -1.20 13.15
CA SER A 258 -6.81 -2.60 13.06
C SER A 258 -6.87 -3.27 14.43
N PRO A 259 -7.99 -3.93 14.80
CA PRO A 259 -8.09 -4.67 16.04
C PRO A 259 -7.39 -6.02 15.94
N ASN A 260 -6.76 -6.43 17.05
CA ASN A 260 -6.13 -7.72 17.26
C ASN A 260 -6.75 -8.35 18.53
N LEU A 261 -7.63 -9.32 18.37
CA LEU A 261 -8.41 -9.91 19.47
C LEU A 261 -7.70 -11.13 20.01
N ILE A 262 -7.44 -11.17 21.31
CA ILE A 262 -6.80 -12.29 22.01
C ILE A 262 -7.76 -12.85 23.06
N PHE A 263 -8.30 -14.06 22.81
CA PHE A 263 -9.17 -14.77 23.71
C PHE A 263 -8.37 -15.63 24.70
N ALA A 264 -8.95 -15.96 25.85
CA ALA A 264 -8.29 -16.73 26.91
C ALA A 264 -7.87 -18.14 26.49
N ASP A 265 -8.53 -18.71 25.49
CA ASP A 265 -8.20 -20.01 24.90
C ASP A 265 -7.15 -19.96 23.78
N ALA A 266 -6.59 -18.79 23.48
CA ALA A 266 -5.54 -18.65 22.49
C ALA A 266 -4.21 -19.25 22.97
N ASN A 267 -3.41 -19.76 22.04
CA ASN A 267 -2.00 -20.07 22.33
C ASN A 267 -1.21 -18.75 22.44
N LEU A 268 -0.93 -18.31 23.67
CA LEU A 268 -0.24 -17.05 23.90
C LEU A 268 1.23 -17.07 23.44
N ASP A 269 1.87 -18.24 23.34
CA ASP A 269 3.25 -18.36 22.85
C ASP A 269 3.35 -18.09 21.34
N ASP A 270 2.24 -18.21 20.59
CA ASP A 270 2.12 -17.79 19.19
C ASP A 270 1.53 -16.38 19.09
N ALA A 271 0.48 -16.09 19.86
CA ALA A 271 -0.28 -14.84 19.76
C ALA A 271 0.56 -13.61 20.13
N ILE A 272 1.37 -13.67 21.20
CA ILE A 272 2.16 -12.52 21.66
C ILE A 272 3.26 -12.15 20.68
N PRO A 273 4.20 -13.05 20.29
CA PRO A 273 5.24 -12.68 19.31
C PRO A 273 4.68 -12.19 17.99
N SER A 274 3.61 -12.82 17.49
CA SER A 274 2.94 -12.43 16.26
C SER A 274 2.26 -11.06 16.37
N SER A 275 1.66 -10.74 17.51
CA SER A 275 1.04 -9.45 17.78
C SER A 275 2.08 -8.34 17.90
N VAL A 276 3.19 -8.60 18.59
CA VAL A 276 4.35 -7.71 18.69
C VAL A 276 4.92 -7.40 17.31
N TRP A 277 5.13 -8.45 16.49
CA TRP A 277 5.57 -8.27 15.11
C TRP A 277 4.58 -7.41 14.31
N SER A 278 3.27 -7.67 14.43
CA SER A 278 2.24 -7.00 13.62
C SER A 278 2.09 -5.50 13.89
N ILE A 279 2.63 -5.00 14.99
CA ILE A 279 2.66 -3.55 15.28
C ILE A 279 4.05 -2.96 15.10
N TYR A 280 5.14 -3.62 15.51
CA TYR A 280 6.45 -2.99 15.49
C TYR A 280 7.23 -3.21 14.18
N TYR A 281 6.74 -4.10 13.32
CA TYR A 281 7.21 -4.18 11.93
C TYR A 281 7.15 -2.80 11.28
N SER A 282 8.21 -2.41 10.56
CA SER A 282 8.33 -1.07 9.96
C SER A 282 8.16 0.09 10.95
N ALA A 283 8.54 -0.10 12.24
CA ALA A 283 8.36 0.88 13.31
C ALA A 283 6.88 1.34 13.47
N GLY A 284 5.91 0.43 13.24
CA GLY A 284 4.49 0.75 13.32
C GLY A 284 3.94 1.62 12.18
N GLN A 285 4.74 1.93 11.17
CA GLN A 285 4.38 2.77 10.02
C GLN A 285 3.68 1.95 8.93
N SER A 286 2.65 1.19 9.33
CA SER A 286 1.85 0.37 8.44
C SER A 286 0.36 0.66 8.60
N CYS A 287 -0.35 0.81 7.46
CA CYS A 287 -1.80 0.99 7.45
C CYS A 287 -2.55 -0.21 8.07
N GLU A 288 -1.95 -1.40 7.98
CA GLU A 288 -2.49 -2.63 8.53
C GLU A 288 -2.04 -2.93 9.98
N ALA A 289 -1.19 -2.10 10.59
CA ALA A 289 -0.68 -2.32 11.94
C ALA A 289 -1.81 -2.62 12.93
N ARG A 290 -1.69 -3.76 13.68
CA ARG A 290 -2.68 -4.17 14.68
C ARG A 290 -2.46 -3.38 15.96
N SER A 291 -2.65 -2.08 15.86
CA SER A 291 -2.32 -1.12 16.93
C SER A 291 -3.32 -1.10 18.09
N ARG A 292 -4.49 -1.77 17.96
CA ARG A 292 -5.43 -2.00 19.05
C ARG A 292 -5.46 -3.48 19.40
N VAL A 293 -4.83 -3.88 20.48
CA VAL A 293 -4.88 -5.25 21.00
C VAL A 293 -6.03 -5.34 22.03
N LEU A 294 -7.08 -6.06 21.65
CA LEU A 294 -8.25 -6.32 22.49
C LEU A 294 -8.01 -7.65 23.22
N VAL A 295 -8.04 -7.63 24.55
CA VAL A 295 -7.65 -8.80 25.37
C VAL A 295 -8.81 -9.21 26.28
N GLU A 296 -9.15 -10.51 26.30
CA GLU A 296 -10.16 -11.01 27.24
C GLU A 296 -9.74 -10.72 28.66
N GLN A 297 -10.65 -10.16 29.48
CA GLN A 297 -10.37 -9.64 30.81
C GLN A 297 -9.64 -10.65 31.72
N SER A 298 -9.96 -11.94 31.59
CA SER A 298 -9.38 -13.00 32.41
C SER A 298 -7.86 -13.22 32.25
N ILE A 299 -7.29 -12.79 31.11
CA ILE A 299 -5.86 -12.92 30.78
C ILE A 299 -5.18 -11.56 30.56
N TYR A 300 -5.87 -10.45 30.85
CA TYR A 300 -5.41 -9.10 30.52
C TYR A 300 -4.04 -8.78 31.09
N ASP A 301 -3.85 -8.98 32.42
CA ASP A 301 -2.60 -8.63 33.10
C ASP A 301 -1.40 -9.47 32.61
N ASP A 302 -1.63 -10.78 32.33
CA ASP A 302 -0.59 -11.64 31.77
C ASP A 302 -0.18 -11.19 30.36
N VAL A 303 -1.16 -10.86 29.51
CA VAL A 303 -0.88 -10.34 28.16
C VAL A 303 -0.15 -8.99 28.21
N VAL A 304 -0.57 -8.06 29.08
CA VAL A 304 0.11 -6.76 29.28
C VAL A 304 1.56 -6.97 29.66
N SER A 305 1.82 -7.84 30.64
CA SER A 305 3.18 -8.15 31.11
C SER A 305 4.05 -8.73 30.02
N ARG A 306 3.57 -9.77 29.32
CA ARG A 306 4.31 -10.42 28.22
C ARG A 306 4.55 -9.47 27.06
N PHE A 307 3.54 -8.66 26.68
CA PHE A 307 3.67 -7.70 25.58
C PHE A 307 4.70 -6.60 25.91
N ALA A 308 4.66 -6.06 27.13
CA ALA A 308 5.62 -5.07 27.59
C ALA A 308 7.06 -5.63 27.63
N GLN A 309 7.23 -6.87 28.09
CA GLN A 309 8.53 -7.54 28.10
C GLN A 309 9.06 -7.74 26.66
N ALA A 310 8.22 -8.23 25.76
CA ALA A 310 8.58 -8.44 24.35
C ALA A 310 8.95 -7.12 23.66
N ALA A 311 8.18 -6.06 23.88
CA ALA A 311 8.45 -4.73 23.32
C ALA A 311 9.81 -4.17 23.79
N LYS A 312 10.13 -4.30 25.09
CA LYS A 312 11.42 -3.89 25.68
C LYS A 312 12.61 -4.67 25.11
N GLY A 313 12.39 -5.91 24.68
CA GLY A 313 13.42 -6.79 24.12
C GLY A 313 13.78 -6.52 22.66
N LEU A 314 13.01 -5.69 21.94
CA LEU A 314 13.25 -5.43 20.52
C LEU A 314 14.48 -4.52 20.33
N LYS A 315 15.36 -4.91 19.40
CA LYS A 315 16.54 -4.13 19.03
C LYS A 315 16.14 -3.00 18.08
N VAL A 316 16.14 -1.76 18.59
CA VAL A 316 15.99 -0.52 17.81
C VAL A 316 17.37 -0.05 17.38
N GLY A 317 17.58 0.31 16.11
CA GLY A 317 18.91 0.74 15.69
C GLY A 317 19.05 1.02 14.19
N ASP A 318 20.30 1.04 13.75
CA ASP A 318 20.67 1.29 12.36
C ASP A 318 19.88 0.36 11.40
N PRO A 319 19.15 0.90 10.42
CA PRO A 319 18.42 0.14 9.44
C PRO A 319 19.26 -0.89 8.67
N LEU A 320 20.55 -0.64 8.47
CA LEU A 320 21.44 -1.52 7.72
C LEU A 320 22.06 -2.63 8.58
N ASP A 321 21.98 -2.56 9.92
CA ASP A 321 22.42 -3.63 10.80
C ASP A 321 21.44 -4.82 10.68
N ALA A 322 21.99 -6.01 10.38
CA ALA A 322 21.21 -7.24 10.20
C ALA A 322 20.44 -7.67 11.47
N GLU A 323 20.90 -7.25 12.65
CA GLU A 323 20.29 -7.54 13.94
C GLU A 323 19.18 -6.54 14.32
N THR A 324 19.06 -5.42 13.62
CA THR A 324 18.01 -4.43 13.86
C THR A 324 16.64 -5.01 13.53
N GLN A 325 15.72 -4.91 14.50
CA GLN A 325 14.33 -5.37 14.37
C GLN A 325 13.36 -4.20 14.11
N VAL A 326 13.68 -3.03 14.69
CA VAL A 326 12.88 -1.80 14.52
C VAL A 326 13.82 -0.69 14.06
N GLY A 327 13.58 -0.17 12.88
CA GLY A 327 14.32 0.97 12.32
C GLY A 327 13.82 2.33 12.83
N SER A 328 14.14 3.40 12.11
CA SER A 328 13.67 4.76 12.43
C SER A 328 12.25 5.01 11.87
N LEU A 329 11.60 6.04 12.38
CA LEU A 329 10.48 6.71 11.72
C LEU A 329 11.00 7.49 10.50
N ILE A 330 10.07 7.92 9.64
CA ILE A 330 10.42 8.61 8.38
C ILE A 330 11.05 9.99 8.60
N SER A 331 10.80 10.65 9.72
CA SER A 331 11.34 11.98 10.02
C SER A 331 11.21 12.32 11.50
N GLY A 332 12.00 13.32 11.96
CA GLY A 332 11.88 13.88 13.31
C GLY A 332 10.50 14.48 13.57
N GLU A 333 9.92 15.18 12.57
CA GLU A 333 8.55 15.73 12.68
C GLU A 333 7.51 14.62 12.93
N HIS A 334 7.65 13.50 12.24
CA HIS A 334 6.75 12.35 12.45
C HIS A 334 6.98 11.69 13.82
N ARG A 335 8.24 11.61 14.28
CA ARG A 335 8.58 11.15 15.63
C ARG A 335 7.88 12.01 16.69
N ASP A 336 7.96 13.33 16.56
CA ASP A 336 7.37 14.27 17.50
C ASP A 336 5.83 14.18 17.48
N ARG A 337 5.23 13.95 16.33
CA ARG A 337 3.80 13.64 16.20
C ARG A 337 3.41 12.36 16.93
N VAL A 338 4.19 11.28 16.78
CA VAL A 338 3.96 9.99 17.48
C VAL A 338 4.07 10.19 18.99
N HIS A 339 5.08 10.94 19.46
CA HIS A 339 5.24 11.28 20.88
C HIS A 339 4.02 12.06 21.41
N GLY A 340 3.51 13.03 20.66
CA GLY A 340 2.31 13.78 21.03
C GLY A 340 1.06 12.89 21.22
N TYR A 341 0.95 11.78 20.51
CA TYR A 341 -0.12 10.80 20.77
C TYR A 341 0.09 10.04 22.09
N VAL A 342 1.33 9.70 22.43
CA VAL A 342 1.64 9.02 23.71
C VAL A 342 1.31 9.93 24.87
N GLU A 343 1.69 11.22 24.79
CA GLU A 343 1.35 12.21 25.82
C GLU A 343 -0.19 12.39 25.95
N ALA A 344 -0.90 12.50 24.83
CA ALA A 344 -2.37 12.55 24.87
C ALA A 344 -2.98 11.30 25.52
N GLY A 345 -2.42 10.10 25.28
CA GLY A 345 -2.85 8.89 25.96
C GLY A 345 -2.63 8.93 27.47
N ARG A 346 -1.47 9.45 27.93
CA ARG A 346 -1.19 9.66 29.37
C ARG A 346 -2.20 10.64 29.99
N GLU A 347 -2.48 11.74 29.33
CA GLU A 347 -3.46 12.73 29.80
C GLU A 347 -4.87 12.18 29.88
N GLU A 348 -5.24 11.26 28.97
CA GLU A 348 -6.53 10.56 28.97
C GLU A 348 -6.61 9.39 29.97
N GLY A 349 -5.49 9.04 30.65
CA GLY A 349 -5.44 8.02 31.70
C GLY A 349 -4.86 6.68 31.28
N ALA A 350 -4.29 6.55 30.09
CA ALA A 350 -3.58 5.34 29.68
C ALA A 350 -2.26 5.19 30.46
N GLU A 351 -1.92 3.94 30.84
CA GLU A 351 -0.69 3.60 31.51
C GLU A 351 0.41 3.24 30.49
N VAL A 352 1.55 3.91 30.51
CA VAL A 352 2.71 3.56 29.69
C VAL A 352 3.52 2.49 30.39
N VAL A 353 3.43 1.23 29.93
CA VAL A 353 4.10 0.07 30.56
C VAL A 353 5.43 -0.30 29.89
N ALA A 354 5.67 0.25 28.68
CA ALA A 354 6.96 0.15 27.97
C ALA A 354 7.13 1.32 27.02
N GLY A 355 8.36 1.76 26.79
CA GLY A 355 8.69 2.86 25.90
C GLY A 355 8.14 4.22 26.36
N GLY A 356 7.66 5.01 25.42
CA GLY A 356 6.94 6.27 25.68
C GLY A 356 7.82 7.53 25.80
N GLU A 357 9.14 7.39 25.71
CA GLU A 357 10.08 8.52 25.76
C GLU A 357 10.77 8.69 24.40
N ALA A 358 10.76 9.91 23.86
CA ALA A 358 11.49 10.20 22.65
C ALA A 358 13.00 10.24 22.96
N PRO A 359 13.85 9.43 22.30
CA PRO A 359 15.28 9.49 22.53
C PRO A 359 15.87 10.80 22.00
N GLU A 360 16.93 11.28 22.67
CA GLU A 360 17.74 12.40 22.18
C GLU A 360 18.55 11.98 20.94
N GLY A 361 18.85 12.93 20.05
CA GLY A 361 19.70 12.72 18.88
C GLY A 361 19.05 13.11 17.56
N ASN A 362 19.84 13.07 16.49
CA ASN A 362 19.43 13.51 15.15
C ASN A 362 18.58 12.46 14.41
N GLY A 363 18.65 11.18 14.77
CA GLY A 363 17.87 10.11 14.14
C GLY A 363 16.40 10.15 14.56
N ALA A 364 15.52 9.79 13.65
CA ALA A 364 14.08 9.74 13.89
C ALA A 364 13.62 8.46 14.61
N PHE A 365 14.38 7.98 15.60
CA PHE A 365 14.02 6.79 16.35
C PHE A 365 12.93 7.06 17.37
N TYR A 366 12.09 6.05 17.60
CA TYR A 366 11.10 6.02 18.68
C TYR A 366 11.00 4.59 19.24
N PRO A 367 11.01 4.41 20.58
CA PRO A 367 11.00 3.07 21.16
C PRO A 367 9.64 2.38 20.98
N PRO A 368 9.61 1.05 20.86
CA PRO A 368 8.39 0.26 20.97
C PRO A 368 7.64 0.62 22.26
N THR A 369 6.42 1.14 22.11
CA THR A 369 5.63 1.72 23.19
C THR A 369 4.35 0.94 23.38
N VAL A 370 4.03 0.62 24.65
CA VAL A 370 2.84 -0.11 25.06
C VAL A 370 2.02 0.74 26.02
N LEU A 371 0.77 1.02 25.63
CA LEU A 371 -0.23 1.70 26.45
C LEU A 371 -1.24 0.67 26.97
N ALA A 372 -1.31 0.50 28.29
CA ALA A 372 -2.29 -0.33 28.98
C ALA A 372 -3.42 0.52 29.57
N GLN A 373 -4.46 -0.10 30.11
CA GLN A 373 -5.64 0.54 30.72
C GLN A 373 -6.31 1.52 29.76
N VAL A 374 -6.32 1.22 28.46
CA VAL A 374 -6.89 2.08 27.42
C VAL A 374 -8.39 1.81 27.31
N ASP A 375 -9.20 2.86 27.38
CA ASP A 375 -10.59 2.82 26.93
C ASP A 375 -10.69 3.06 25.43
N ASN A 376 -11.62 2.38 24.75
CA ASN A 376 -11.78 2.51 23.31
C ASN A 376 -12.14 3.92 22.84
N SER A 377 -12.69 4.78 23.72
CA SER A 377 -13.01 6.18 23.41
C SER A 377 -11.78 7.10 23.38
N MET A 378 -10.66 6.69 23.98
CA MET A 378 -9.44 7.47 24.01
C MET A 378 -8.92 7.75 22.61
N ARG A 379 -8.30 8.90 22.41
CA ARG A 379 -7.74 9.33 21.14
C ARG A 379 -6.73 8.31 20.58
N VAL A 380 -5.89 7.74 21.45
CA VAL A 380 -4.90 6.73 21.08
C VAL A 380 -5.51 5.41 20.58
N ALA A 381 -6.78 5.13 20.89
CA ALA A 381 -7.54 3.98 20.40
C ALA A 381 -8.32 4.28 19.13
N GLN A 382 -8.69 5.54 18.87
CA GLN A 382 -9.54 5.93 17.75
C GLN A 382 -8.77 6.46 16.53
N GLU A 383 -7.64 7.14 16.74
CA GLU A 383 -6.86 7.74 15.67
C GLU A 383 -5.66 6.90 15.26
N GLU A 384 -5.30 6.96 14.00
CA GLU A 384 -4.11 6.29 13.44
C GLU A 384 -2.85 7.05 13.87
N ILE A 385 -2.01 6.43 14.72
CA ILE A 385 -0.76 7.02 15.23
C ILE A 385 0.34 6.92 14.17
N PHE A 386 0.41 5.80 13.47
CA PHE A 386 1.39 5.49 12.42
C PHE A 386 2.84 5.45 12.94
N GLY A 387 3.01 4.86 14.12
CA GLY A 387 4.28 4.73 14.82
C GLY A 387 4.28 3.50 15.74
N PRO A 388 5.39 3.20 16.43
CA PRO A 388 5.56 1.98 17.22
C PRO A 388 4.82 2.06 18.57
N VAL A 389 3.52 2.32 18.52
CA VAL A 389 2.65 2.49 19.70
C VAL A 389 1.44 1.57 19.58
N VAL A 390 1.28 0.71 20.59
CA VAL A 390 0.13 -0.21 20.72
C VAL A 390 -0.72 0.15 21.93
N THR A 391 -2.03 -0.05 21.81
CA THR A 391 -2.99 0.08 22.91
C THR A 391 -3.54 -1.28 23.28
N LEU A 392 -3.55 -1.62 24.58
CA LEU A 392 -4.18 -2.82 25.10
C LEU A 392 -5.50 -2.44 25.80
N ILE A 393 -6.58 -3.04 25.32
CA ILE A 393 -7.96 -2.72 25.71
C ILE A 393 -8.61 -4.02 26.22
N PRO A 394 -9.11 -4.07 27.45
CA PRO A 394 -9.83 -5.25 27.92
C PRO A 394 -11.21 -5.39 27.28
N PHE A 395 -11.70 -6.62 27.14
CA PHE A 395 -13.09 -6.92 26.82
C PHE A 395 -13.64 -8.04 27.68
N GLU A 396 -14.96 -8.07 27.89
CA GLU A 396 -15.60 -9.04 28.77
C GLU A 396 -15.97 -10.35 28.07
N ASP A 397 -16.56 -10.30 26.89
CA ASP A 397 -17.05 -11.45 26.13
C ASP A 397 -16.94 -11.25 24.61
N GLU A 398 -17.32 -12.27 23.83
CA GLU A 398 -17.31 -12.24 22.36
C GLU A 398 -18.16 -11.08 21.79
N LYS A 399 -19.26 -10.72 22.43
CA LYS A 399 -20.16 -9.65 21.98
C LYS A 399 -19.51 -8.29 22.20
N ASP A 400 -18.89 -8.10 23.33
CA ASP A 400 -18.17 -6.87 23.68
C ASP A 400 -16.92 -6.72 22.79
N ALA A 401 -16.13 -7.78 22.61
CA ALA A 401 -15.00 -7.79 21.68
C ALA A 401 -15.38 -7.30 20.28
N VAL A 402 -16.50 -7.80 19.72
CA VAL A 402 -16.99 -7.38 18.40
C VAL A 402 -17.45 -5.93 18.40
N LYS A 403 -18.10 -5.47 19.49
CA LYS A 403 -18.52 -4.08 19.64
C LYS A 403 -17.32 -3.16 19.61
N ILE A 404 -16.31 -3.41 20.46
CA ILE A 404 -15.08 -2.61 20.53
C ILE A 404 -14.32 -2.67 19.20
N ALA A 405 -14.15 -3.87 18.60
CA ALA A 405 -13.46 -4.04 17.32
C ALA A 405 -14.07 -3.16 16.21
N ASN A 406 -15.40 -3.07 16.18
CA ASN A 406 -16.11 -2.32 15.15
C ASN A 406 -16.31 -0.83 15.48
N ASP A 407 -16.12 -0.42 16.72
CA ASP A 407 -16.32 0.95 17.18
C ASP A 407 -15.10 1.83 16.91
N VAL A 408 -14.84 2.02 15.62
CA VAL A 408 -13.80 2.89 15.04
C VAL A 408 -14.20 3.22 13.61
N ARG A 409 -13.78 4.36 13.09
CA ARG A 409 -14.08 4.78 11.72
C ARG A 409 -13.40 3.95 10.62
N TYR A 410 -12.38 3.19 10.97
CA TYR A 410 -11.58 2.36 10.07
C TYR A 410 -12.10 0.92 9.97
N GLY A 411 -11.63 0.20 8.95
CA GLY A 411 -11.94 -1.21 8.74
C GLY A 411 -11.02 -1.85 7.72
N LEU A 412 -9.68 -1.68 7.89
CA LEU A 412 -8.73 -2.27 6.95
C LEU A 412 -8.51 -3.75 7.25
N MET A 413 -8.01 -4.05 8.44
CA MET A 413 -7.66 -5.42 8.84
C MET A 413 -8.13 -5.73 10.25
N ALA A 414 -8.14 -7.04 10.59
CA ALA A 414 -8.30 -7.55 11.94
C ALA A 414 -7.56 -8.89 12.08
N THR A 415 -7.19 -9.23 13.32
CA THR A 415 -6.70 -10.58 13.66
C THR A 415 -7.47 -11.09 14.86
N VAL A 416 -7.74 -12.41 14.89
CA VAL A 416 -8.41 -13.11 16.00
C VAL A 416 -7.54 -14.29 16.42
N TRP A 417 -7.19 -14.33 17.70
CA TRP A 417 -6.45 -15.41 18.33
C TRP A 417 -7.38 -16.21 19.25
N THR A 418 -7.61 -17.47 18.95
CA THR A 418 -8.52 -18.35 19.71
C THR A 418 -8.20 -19.82 19.44
N GLY A 419 -8.39 -20.66 20.44
CA GLY A 419 -8.33 -22.12 20.31
C GLY A 419 -9.61 -22.72 19.70
N ASP A 420 -10.73 -21.95 19.61
CA ASP A 420 -11.99 -22.39 19.01
C ASP A 420 -12.11 -21.93 17.54
N PRO A 421 -11.92 -22.82 16.56
CA PRO A 421 -12.06 -22.47 15.14
C PRO A 421 -13.45 -21.93 14.78
N ALA A 422 -14.51 -22.43 15.44
CA ALA A 422 -15.88 -21.96 15.19
C ALA A 422 -16.06 -20.51 15.64
N ARG A 423 -15.45 -20.09 16.76
CA ARG A 423 -15.37 -18.69 17.20
C ARG A 423 -14.66 -17.84 16.15
N GLY A 424 -13.48 -18.29 15.69
CA GLY A 424 -12.71 -17.57 14.68
C GLY A 424 -13.56 -17.23 13.44
N HIS A 425 -14.26 -18.22 12.90
CA HIS A 425 -15.15 -18.01 11.74
C HIS A 425 -16.40 -17.17 12.04
N ARG A 426 -16.98 -17.27 13.25
CA ARG A 426 -18.10 -16.39 13.66
C ARG A 426 -17.66 -14.94 13.72
N LEU A 427 -16.50 -14.67 14.32
CA LEU A 427 -15.94 -13.33 14.45
C LEU A 427 -15.56 -12.73 13.11
N ALA A 428 -14.92 -13.50 12.23
CA ALA A 428 -14.57 -13.05 10.89
C ALA A 428 -15.79 -12.52 10.09
N ARG A 429 -16.99 -13.06 10.32
CA ARG A 429 -18.23 -12.56 9.69
C ARG A 429 -18.79 -11.30 10.34
N ARG A 430 -18.45 -11.03 11.61
CA ARG A 430 -19.02 -9.93 12.40
C ARG A 430 -18.12 -8.71 12.44
N ILE A 431 -16.81 -8.89 12.29
CA ILE A 431 -15.84 -7.79 12.28
C ILE A 431 -15.91 -7.09 10.92
N LYS A 432 -15.98 -5.75 10.97
CA LYS A 432 -16.07 -4.88 9.78
C LYS A 432 -14.68 -4.49 9.30
N ALA A 433 -13.96 -5.46 8.72
CA ALA A 433 -12.63 -5.28 8.13
C ALA A 433 -12.57 -5.96 6.76
N GLY A 434 -11.71 -5.44 5.88
CA GLY A 434 -11.54 -5.99 4.53
C GLY A 434 -10.81 -7.33 4.54
N THR A 435 -9.92 -7.53 5.51
CA THR A 435 -9.24 -8.81 5.72
C THR A 435 -9.27 -9.18 7.20
N VAL A 436 -9.53 -10.46 7.51
CA VAL A 436 -9.50 -10.99 8.88
C VAL A 436 -8.60 -12.21 8.94
N GLY A 437 -7.51 -12.13 9.70
CA GLY A 437 -6.65 -13.26 10.03
C GLY A 437 -7.21 -14.04 11.22
N ILE A 438 -7.15 -15.38 11.19
CA ILE A 438 -7.47 -16.24 12.32
C ILE A 438 -6.18 -16.97 12.67
N ASN A 439 -5.65 -16.74 13.87
CA ASN A 439 -4.37 -17.27 14.34
C ASN A 439 -3.22 -17.02 13.33
N MET A 440 -3.27 -15.86 12.67
CA MET A 440 -2.34 -15.47 11.60
C MET A 440 -2.13 -13.96 11.60
N PRO A 441 -0.88 -13.46 11.78
CA PRO A 441 -0.59 -12.02 11.81
C PRO A 441 -0.46 -11.42 10.40
N TYR A 442 -0.02 -12.24 9.45
CA TYR A 442 0.33 -11.79 8.10
C TYR A 442 -0.77 -12.12 7.11
N THR A 443 -1.20 -11.16 6.29
CA THR A 443 -2.41 -11.26 5.49
C THR A 443 -2.32 -10.66 4.10
N ALA A 444 -1.20 -10.01 3.74
CA ALA A 444 -0.98 -9.42 2.42
C ALA A 444 -0.18 -10.38 1.52
N PHE A 445 -0.89 -11.21 0.74
CA PHE A 445 -0.27 -12.14 -0.22
C PHE A 445 -0.74 -11.83 -1.64
N PRO A 446 0.11 -11.98 -2.67
CA PRO A 446 -0.36 -11.99 -4.06
C PRO A 446 -1.49 -13.02 -4.24
N GLY A 447 -2.58 -12.61 -4.89
CA GLY A 447 -3.76 -13.45 -5.09
C GLY A 447 -4.83 -13.36 -4.00
N ILE A 448 -4.56 -12.71 -2.85
CA ILE A 448 -5.57 -12.45 -1.83
C ILE A 448 -5.98 -10.98 -1.90
N PRO A 449 -7.27 -10.66 -2.14
CA PRO A 449 -7.73 -9.28 -2.24
C PRO A 449 -7.47 -8.52 -0.94
N PHE A 450 -6.78 -7.39 -1.05
CA PHE A 450 -6.46 -6.48 0.06
C PHE A 450 -7.23 -5.16 -0.11
N GLY A 451 -7.82 -4.65 0.96
CA GLY A 451 -8.49 -3.35 0.94
C GLY A 451 -9.46 -3.13 2.07
N GLY A 452 -9.86 -1.87 2.27
CA GLY A 452 -10.61 -1.43 3.42
C GLY A 452 -12.13 -1.55 3.33
N TYR A 453 -12.75 -1.48 4.51
CA TYR A 453 -14.14 -1.13 4.75
C TYR A 453 -14.19 0.28 5.36
N LYS A 454 -15.36 0.90 5.45
CA LYS A 454 -15.59 2.20 6.09
C LYS A 454 -14.61 3.27 5.53
N GLN A 455 -13.94 4.04 6.40
CA GLN A 455 -13.01 5.09 5.99
C GLN A 455 -11.58 4.59 5.71
N SER A 456 -11.37 3.28 5.70
CA SER A 456 -10.13 2.68 5.17
C SER A 456 -10.13 2.55 3.65
N GLY A 457 -11.17 3.00 2.98
CA GLY A 457 -11.23 3.10 1.53
C GLY A 457 -12.11 2.07 0.86
N PHE A 458 -11.98 1.99 -0.46
CA PHE A 458 -12.74 1.07 -1.32
C PHE A 458 -11.92 0.66 -2.55
N GLY A 459 -12.40 -0.38 -3.23
CA GLY A 459 -11.60 -1.12 -4.20
C GLY A 459 -10.82 -2.23 -3.52
N ARG A 460 -9.99 -2.91 -4.30
CA ARG A 460 -9.07 -3.93 -3.79
C ARG A 460 -7.77 -3.84 -4.55
N GLU A 461 -6.68 -4.07 -3.83
CA GLU A 461 -5.35 -4.35 -4.38
C GLU A 461 -5.00 -5.82 -4.14
N LEU A 462 -3.99 -6.35 -4.78
CA LEU A 462 -3.70 -7.79 -4.83
C LEU A 462 -4.92 -8.58 -5.35
N GLY A 463 -4.90 -9.86 -5.53
CA GLY A 463 -6.04 -10.63 -6.04
C GLY A 463 -6.44 -10.34 -7.50
N LEU A 464 -7.29 -11.20 -8.05
CA LEU A 464 -7.78 -11.07 -9.43
C LEU A 464 -8.79 -9.93 -9.59
N GLU A 465 -9.51 -9.56 -8.53
CA GLU A 465 -10.47 -8.47 -8.50
C GLU A 465 -9.83 -7.13 -8.85
N THR A 466 -8.57 -6.96 -8.48
CA THR A 466 -7.79 -5.78 -8.84
C THR A 466 -7.60 -5.67 -10.34
N LEU A 467 -7.32 -6.78 -11.01
CA LEU A 467 -7.15 -6.82 -12.46
C LEU A 467 -8.41 -6.34 -13.18
N ASP A 468 -9.59 -6.81 -12.75
CA ASP A 468 -10.87 -6.37 -13.29
C ASP A 468 -11.10 -4.86 -13.14
N SER A 469 -10.54 -4.25 -12.10
CA SER A 469 -10.66 -2.80 -11.86
C SER A 469 -9.86 -1.94 -12.85
N TYR A 470 -8.89 -2.51 -13.56
CA TYR A 470 -8.10 -1.88 -14.62
C TYR A 470 -8.64 -2.17 -16.02
N LEU A 471 -9.79 -2.83 -16.11
CA LEU A 471 -10.42 -3.26 -17.36
C LEU A 471 -11.81 -2.64 -17.54
N GLU A 472 -12.14 -2.31 -18.79
CA GLU A 472 -13.48 -1.98 -19.25
C GLU A 472 -14.15 -3.21 -19.85
N THR A 473 -15.45 -3.32 -19.64
CA THR A 473 -16.26 -4.38 -20.28
C THR A 473 -17.07 -3.77 -21.42
N LYS A 474 -16.78 -4.17 -22.64
CA LYS A 474 -17.53 -3.79 -23.83
C LYS A 474 -18.43 -4.95 -24.28
N SER A 475 -19.72 -4.69 -24.45
CA SER A 475 -20.65 -5.66 -25.00
C SER A 475 -20.77 -5.52 -26.52
N VAL A 476 -20.68 -6.63 -27.24
CA VAL A 476 -20.87 -6.71 -28.69
C VAL A 476 -22.05 -7.62 -28.98
N ILE A 477 -23.02 -7.10 -29.71
CA ILE A 477 -24.23 -7.84 -30.13
C ILE A 477 -24.24 -7.90 -31.65
N VAL A 478 -24.34 -9.09 -32.20
CA VAL A 478 -24.32 -9.34 -33.63
C VAL A 478 -25.63 -9.99 -34.02
N SER A 479 -26.34 -9.42 -35.02
CA SER A 479 -27.49 -10.11 -35.65
C SER A 479 -26.97 -11.22 -36.57
N THR A 480 -27.44 -12.44 -36.35
CA THR A 480 -27.20 -13.58 -37.21
C THR A 480 -28.46 -13.92 -38.04
N SER A 481 -29.47 -13.05 -38.01
CA SER A 481 -30.69 -13.20 -38.82
C SER A 481 -30.38 -13.00 -40.30
N PRO A 482 -30.83 -13.88 -41.17
CA PRO A 482 -30.74 -13.67 -42.61
C PRO A 482 -31.73 -12.61 -43.11
N LYS A 483 -32.69 -12.18 -42.27
CA LYS A 483 -33.68 -11.14 -42.63
C LYS A 483 -33.20 -9.79 -42.06
N PRO A 484 -33.28 -8.71 -42.86
CA PRO A 484 -32.98 -7.39 -42.37
C PRO A 484 -33.93 -6.97 -41.24
N PHE A 485 -33.43 -6.25 -40.28
CA PHE A 485 -34.23 -5.63 -39.22
C PHE A 485 -34.81 -4.30 -39.81
N ASN A 486 -36.10 -4.29 -40.03
CA ASN A 486 -36.83 -3.18 -40.58
C ASN A 486 -38.10 -2.85 -39.77
N PRO A 487 -37.98 -2.29 -38.57
CA PRO A 487 -39.12 -2.04 -37.68
C PRO A 487 -40.08 -0.94 -38.20
N PHE A 488 -39.61 -0.11 -39.10
CA PHE A 488 -40.41 1.00 -39.68
C PHE A 488 -40.97 0.67 -41.05
N GLY A 489 -40.68 -0.48 -41.66
CA GLY A 489 -41.15 -0.87 -42.96
C GLY A 489 -40.62 0.01 -44.11
N LEU A 490 -39.42 0.62 -43.96
CA LEU A 490 -38.82 1.49 -44.96
C LEU A 490 -38.28 0.74 -46.18
#